data_a570b61c790dec39250bbecdaa602bc9
#
_entry.id   a570b61c790dec39250bbecdaa602bc9
#
_cell.length_a   1.000
_cell.length_b   1.000
_cell.length_c   1.000
_cell.angle_alpha   90.00
_cell.angle_beta   90.00
_cell.angle_gamma   90.00
#
_symmetry.space_group_name_H-M   'P 1'
#
loop_
_entity.id
_entity.type
_entity.pdbx_description
1 polymer ?
#
loop_
_entity_poly.entity_id
_entity_poly.type
_entity_poly.pdbx_seq_one_letter_code
_entity_poly.pdbx_strand_id
1 'polypeptide(L)'
;MNTGAFVVIDGIDGSGKATQSRLLSERLGKEGKQVEKIDFPRYGTPLFGELLGECLAGKHGDFLHLDPKIASTLYALDRYEASAQIRAWLSEGKVVIADRFASSNQIHQGGKIIDQAKRDAFLSWIDKMEHEVLNVPRPSAVVYLRVPVENSLELLSKEREAKNQALNGE
;
A
#
# COMPACT_ATOMS: atom_id res chain seq x y z
N MET A 1 -10.84 26.60 2.94
CA MET A 1 -9.52 26.11 2.55
C MET A 1 -9.74 24.84 1.75
N ASN A 2 -9.12 24.73 0.58
CA ASN A 2 -9.27 23.54 -0.27
C ASN A 2 -8.39 22.45 0.36
N THR A 3 -8.99 21.52 1.09
CA THR A 3 -8.26 20.36 1.64
C THR A 3 -7.94 19.41 0.49
N GLY A 4 -6.70 18.95 0.41
CA GLY A 4 -6.27 17.95 -0.58
C GLY A 4 -7.10 16.67 -0.50
N ALA A 5 -6.97 15.81 -1.50
CA ALA A 5 -7.63 14.50 -1.54
C ALA A 5 -6.60 13.38 -1.39
N PHE A 6 -6.91 12.37 -0.59
CA PHE A 6 -6.07 11.19 -0.41
C PHE A 6 -6.76 9.97 -1.03
N VAL A 7 -6.21 9.46 -2.12
CA VAL A 7 -6.74 8.32 -2.87
C VAL A 7 -5.79 7.14 -2.78
N VAL A 8 -6.31 5.98 -2.44
CA VAL A 8 -5.55 4.72 -2.39
C VAL A 8 -5.96 3.85 -3.57
N ILE A 9 -5.01 3.28 -4.28
CA ILE A 9 -5.24 2.24 -5.29
C ILE A 9 -4.74 0.93 -4.71
N ASP A 10 -5.62 -0.04 -4.56
CA ASP A 10 -5.33 -1.35 -4.00
C ASP A 10 -5.77 -2.48 -4.92
N GLY A 11 -5.32 -3.69 -4.65
CA GLY A 11 -5.59 -4.88 -5.44
C GLY A 11 -4.47 -5.91 -5.29
N ILE A 12 -4.68 -7.11 -5.85
CA ILE A 12 -3.68 -8.17 -5.86
C ILE A 12 -2.44 -7.78 -6.67
N ASP A 13 -1.34 -8.52 -6.52
CA ASP A 13 -0.16 -8.33 -7.37
C ASP A 13 -0.51 -8.60 -8.84
N GLY A 14 0.05 -7.82 -9.76
CA GLY A 14 -0.29 -7.89 -11.17
C GLY A 14 -1.66 -7.32 -11.55
N SER A 15 -2.38 -6.64 -10.64
CA SER A 15 -3.66 -6.00 -10.98
C SER A 15 -3.54 -4.66 -11.70
N GLY A 16 -2.32 -4.19 -11.96
CA GLY A 16 -2.07 -2.94 -12.68
C GLY A 16 -2.09 -1.69 -11.81
N LYS A 17 -1.97 -1.80 -10.48
CA LYS A 17 -1.97 -0.67 -9.55
C LYS A 17 -1.00 0.45 -9.95
N ALA A 18 0.26 0.12 -10.16
CA ALA A 18 1.29 1.09 -10.55
C ALA A 18 0.94 1.81 -11.86
N THR A 19 0.41 1.09 -12.86
CA THR A 19 -0.05 1.66 -14.12
C THR A 19 -1.22 2.62 -13.91
N GLN A 20 -2.24 2.23 -13.14
CA GLN A 20 -3.41 3.05 -12.87
C GLN A 20 -3.06 4.27 -12.02
N SER A 21 -2.18 4.14 -11.03
CA SER A 21 -1.65 5.25 -10.24
C SER A 21 -0.95 6.28 -11.11
N ARG A 22 -0.11 5.81 -12.06
CA ARG A 22 0.58 6.69 -13.01
C ARG A 22 -0.41 7.41 -13.93
N LEU A 23 -1.34 6.68 -14.56
CA LEU A 23 -2.32 7.26 -15.48
C LEU A 23 -3.24 8.27 -14.78
N LEU A 24 -3.67 7.97 -13.56
CA LEU A 24 -4.46 8.90 -12.76
C LEU A 24 -3.67 10.18 -12.43
N SER A 25 -2.41 10.03 -12.02
CA SER A 25 -1.53 11.16 -11.73
C SER A 25 -1.34 12.06 -12.95
N GLU A 26 -1.06 11.46 -14.13
CA GLU A 26 -0.88 12.20 -15.39
C GLU A 26 -2.16 12.95 -15.79
N ARG A 27 -3.32 12.31 -15.66
CA ARG A 27 -4.62 12.93 -15.96
C ARG A 27 -4.89 14.12 -15.05
N LEU A 28 -4.76 13.94 -13.75
CA LEU A 28 -4.97 15.01 -12.77
C LEU A 28 -4.00 16.18 -12.97
N GLY A 29 -2.73 15.87 -13.31
CA GLY A 29 -1.75 16.88 -13.67
C GLY A 29 -2.15 17.72 -14.89
N LYS A 30 -2.69 17.07 -15.94
CA LYS A 30 -3.26 17.78 -17.12
C LYS A 30 -4.48 18.64 -16.77
N GLU A 31 -5.23 18.28 -15.74
CA GLU A 31 -6.35 19.05 -15.19
C GLU A 31 -5.89 20.17 -14.21
N GLY A 32 -4.58 20.42 -14.11
CA GLY A 32 -3.99 21.48 -13.27
C GLY A 32 -3.94 21.16 -11.78
N LYS A 33 -4.11 19.88 -11.39
CA LYS A 33 -3.95 19.44 -10.00
C LYS A 33 -2.49 19.17 -9.68
N GLN A 34 -2.07 19.55 -8.48
CA GLN A 34 -0.79 19.12 -7.94
C GLN A 34 -0.97 17.70 -7.34
N VAL A 35 -0.16 16.76 -7.79
CA VAL A 35 -0.28 15.35 -7.41
C VAL A 35 1.03 14.86 -6.82
N GLU A 36 0.94 14.22 -5.66
CA GLU A 36 2.04 13.48 -5.04
C GLU A 36 1.72 11.99 -5.06
N LYS A 37 2.76 11.17 -5.23
CA LYS A 37 2.62 9.71 -5.20
C LYS A 37 3.45 9.12 -4.09
N ILE A 38 2.93 8.06 -3.48
CA ILE A 38 3.62 7.29 -2.45
C ILE A 38 3.23 5.82 -2.58
N ASP A 39 4.17 4.92 -2.41
CA ASP A 39 3.95 3.48 -2.50
C ASP A 39 4.21 2.84 -1.14
N PHE A 40 3.44 1.79 -0.81
CA PHE A 40 3.64 1.02 0.41
C PHE A 40 3.74 -0.47 0.13
N PRO A 41 4.61 -1.22 0.86
CA PRO A 41 5.58 -0.73 1.84
C PRO A 41 6.73 0.05 1.19
N ARG A 42 7.31 1.00 1.92
CA ARG A 42 8.40 1.86 1.46
C ARG A 42 9.76 1.19 1.68
N TYR A 43 9.98 0.05 1.04
CA TYR A 43 11.26 -0.66 1.15
C TYR A 43 12.45 0.26 0.85
N GLY A 44 13.47 0.21 1.68
CA GLY A 44 14.68 1.04 1.51
C GLY A 44 14.57 2.47 2.06
N THR A 45 13.43 2.87 2.63
CA THR A 45 13.37 4.08 3.48
C THR A 45 13.83 3.76 4.89
N PRO A 46 14.48 4.70 5.60
CA PRO A 46 14.98 4.48 6.96
C PRO A 46 13.92 3.96 7.92
N LEU A 47 14.35 3.25 8.94
CA LEU A 47 13.59 2.65 10.00
C LEU A 47 12.63 1.55 9.52
N PHE A 48 11.33 1.82 9.46
CA PHE A 48 10.33 0.76 9.34
C PHE A 48 10.24 0.18 7.92
N GLY A 49 10.46 0.97 6.88
CA GLY A 49 10.49 0.45 5.51
C GLY A 49 11.68 -0.50 5.29
N GLU A 50 12.86 -0.14 5.81
CA GLU A 50 14.05 -0.99 5.76
C GLU A 50 13.85 -2.28 6.57
N LEU A 51 13.35 -2.17 7.81
CA LEU A 51 13.05 -3.32 8.65
C LEU A 51 12.06 -4.28 7.98
N LEU A 52 11.01 -3.77 7.34
CA LEU A 52 10.07 -4.60 6.57
C LEU A 52 10.75 -5.32 5.41
N GLY A 53 11.64 -4.66 4.68
CA GLY A 53 12.44 -5.27 3.63
C GLY A 53 13.30 -6.42 4.16
N GLU A 54 13.95 -6.22 5.31
CA GLU A 54 14.73 -7.25 5.98
C GLU A 54 13.89 -8.43 6.47
N CYS A 55 12.73 -8.16 7.05
CA CYS A 55 11.79 -9.20 7.48
C CYS A 55 11.34 -10.06 6.29
N LEU A 56 10.98 -9.45 5.17
CA LEU A 56 10.56 -10.17 3.97
C LEU A 56 11.71 -10.92 3.28
N ALA A 57 12.94 -10.44 3.42
CA ALA A 57 14.14 -11.16 3.00
C ALA A 57 14.53 -12.32 3.93
N GLY A 58 13.76 -12.57 4.99
CA GLY A 58 13.99 -13.66 5.94
C GLY A 58 15.12 -13.41 6.96
N LYS A 59 15.67 -12.18 7.04
CA LYS A 59 16.77 -11.87 7.97
C LYS A 59 16.36 -11.99 9.44
N HIS A 60 15.06 -11.84 9.74
CA HIS A 60 14.50 -11.88 11.08
C HIS A 60 13.56 -13.09 11.31
N GLY A 61 13.76 -14.18 10.55
CA GLY A 61 12.95 -15.37 10.61
C GLY A 61 11.76 -15.36 9.65
N ASP A 62 10.78 -16.23 9.91
CA ASP A 62 9.62 -16.42 9.02
C ASP A 62 8.53 -15.36 9.24
N PHE A 63 8.72 -14.20 8.63
CA PHE A 63 7.79 -13.07 8.72
C PHE A 63 6.41 -13.38 8.11
N LEU A 64 6.35 -14.23 7.07
CA LEU A 64 5.10 -14.50 6.36
C LEU A 64 4.11 -15.30 7.21
N HIS A 65 4.61 -16.10 8.14
CA HIS A 65 3.80 -16.91 9.05
C HIS A 65 3.62 -16.28 10.45
N LEU A 66 4.06 -15.04 10.64
CA LEU A 66 3.78 -14.33 11.90
C LEU A 66 2.28 -14.13 12.13
N ASP A 67 1.93 -14.01 13.41
CA ASP A 67 0.58 -13.60 13.81
C ASP A 67 0.14 -12.35 13.06
N PRO A 68 -1.09 -12.33 12.50
CA PRO A 68 -1.58 -11.19 11.72
C PRO A 68 -1.46 -9.84 12.42
N LYS A 69 -1.62 -9.76 13.75
CA LYS A 69 -1.49 -8.49 14.50
C LYS A 69 -0.05 -8.02 14.53
N ILE A 70 0.91 -8.94 14.73
CA ILE A 70 2.34 -8.60 14.77
C ILE A 70 2.79 -8.09 13.41
N ALA A 71 2.51 -8.85 12.35
CA ALA A 71 2.85 -8.44 11.00
C ALA A 71 2.19 -7.10 10.62
N SER A 72 0.90 -6.94 10.94
CA SER A 72 0.16 -5.69 10.67
C SER A 72 0.75 -4.47 11.36
N THR A 73 1.27 -4.65 12.58
CA THR A 73 1.88 -3.54 13.34
C THR A 73 3.11 -2.99 12.62
N LEU A 74 3.97 -3.86 12.08
CA LEU A 74 5.15 -3.40 11.33
C LEU A 74 4.77 -2.63 10.05
N TYR A 75 3.80 -3.13 9.28
CA TYR A 75 3.27 -2.39 8.13
C TYR A 75 2.60 -1.06 8.52
N ALA A 76 1.93 -1.00 9.67
CA ALA A 76 1.31 0.22 10.16
C ALA A 76 2.36 1.26 10.59
N LEU A 77 3.48 0.84 11.15
CA LEU A 77 4.59 1.71 11.53
C LEU A 77 5.25 2.37 10.32
N ASP A 78 5.38 1.67 9.18
CA ASP A 78 5.85 2.28 7.94
C ASP A 78 4.90 3.38 7.45
N ARG A 79 3.58 3.16 7.54
CA ARG A 79 2.58 4.19 7.22
C ARG A 79 2.58 5.35 8.21
N TYR A 80 2.77 5.06 9.49
CA TYR A 80 2.90 6.08 10.53
C TYR A 80 4.07 7.01 10.25
N GLU A 81 5.22 6.47 9.89
CA GLU A 81 6.42 7.24 9.54
C GLU A 81 6.18 8.19 8.36
N ALA A 82 5.37 7.77 7.36
CA ALA A 82 4.98 8.61 6.23
C ALA A 82 3.86 9.63 6.54
N SER A 83 3.17 9.47 7.67
CA SER A 83 1.92 10.19 7.93
C SER A 83 2.07 11.70 8.01
N ALA A 84 3.19 12.19 8.53
CA ALA A 84 3.47 13.63 8.61
C ALA A 84 3.59 14.24 7.20
N GLN A 85 4.31 13.56 6.29
CA GLN A 85 4.49 13.99 4.91
C GLN A 85 3.16 13.98 4.14
N ILE A 86 2.35 12.92 4.29
CA ILE A 86 1.03 12.83 3.66
C ILE A 86 0.16 14.01 4.13
N ARG A 87 0.13 14.30 5.43
CA ARG A 87 -0.63 15.43 5.97
C ARG A 87 -0.15 16.78 5.44
N ALA A 88 1.15 16.98 5.30
CA ALA A 88 1.71 18.20 4.73
C ALA A 88 1.20 18.41 3.30
N TRP A 89 1.29 17.40 2.44
CA TRP A 89 0.78 17.48 1.07
C TRP A 89 -0.73 17.77 1.00
N LEU A 90 -1.51 17.12 1.87
CA LEU A 90 -2.96 17.35 1.94
C LEU A 90 -3.29 18.78 2.40
N SER A 91 -2.53 19.33 3.36
CA SER A 91 -2.72 20.72 3.83
C SER A 91 -2.38 21.77 2.76
N GLU A 92 -1.48 21.42 1.83
CA GLU A 92 -1.13 22.22 0.66
C GLU A 92 -2.20 22.13 -0.46
N GLY A 93 -3.27 21.36 -0.25
CA GLY A 93 -4.35 21.16 -1.24
C GLY A 93 -4.01 20.19 -2.37
N LYS A 94 -2.93 19.42 -2.23
CA LYS A 94 -2.49 18.43 -3.22
C LYS A 94 -3.36 17.17 -3.20
N VAL A 95 -3.39 16.47 -4.33
CA VAL A 95 -3.94 15.11 -4.41
C VAL A 95 -2.80 14.13 -4.12
N VAL A 96 -2.98 13.29 -3.10
CA VAL A 96 -2.04 12.22 -2.76
C VAL A 96 -2.59 10.91 -3.30
N ILE A 97 -1.82 10.20 -4.11
CA ILE A 97 -2.15 8.86 -4.62
C ILE A 97 -1.20 7.86 -3.98
N ALA A 98 -1.76 6.90 -3.24
CA ALA A 98 -0.99 5.80 -2.68
C ALA A 98 -1.23 4.50 -3.48
N ASP A 99 -0.15 3.82 -3.87
CA ASP A 99 -0.19 2.41 -4.30
C ASP A 99 -0.09 1.55 -3.04
N ARG A 100 -1.21 0.92 -2.66
CA ARG A 100 -1.44 0.25 -1.37
C ARG A 100 -1.45 1.22 -0.18
N PHE A 101 -2.17 0.81 0.87
CA PHE A 101 -2.20 1.51 2.16
C PHE A 101 -2.76 0.57 3.25
N ALA A 102 -3.53 1.11 4.21
CA ALA A 102 -4.13 0.34 5.30
C ALA A 102 -5.05 -0.80 4.82
N SER A 103 -5.77 -0.61 3.71
CA SER A 103 -6.61 -1.63 3.07
C SER A 103 -5.82 -2.89 2.69
N SER A 104 -4.58 -2.77 2.20
CA SER A 104 -3.72 -3.93 1.92
C SER A 104 -3.46 -4.77 3.18
N ASN A 105 -3.27 -4.13 4.31
CA ASN A 105 -3.06 -4.82 5.59
C ASN A 105 -4.32 -5.61 5.99
N GLN A 106 -5.50 -4.99 5.84
CA GLN A 106 -6.79 -5.64 6.08
C GLN A 106 -7.00 -6.85 5.16
N ILE A 107 -6.68 -6.72 3.87
CA ILE A 107 -6.84 -7.77 2.88
C ILE A 107 -5.87 -8.94 3.15
N HIS A 108 -4.57 -8.64 3.23
CA HIS A 108 -3.54 -9.69 3.30
C HIS A 108 -3.48 -10.36 4.66
N GLN A 109 -3.55 -9.61 5.76
CA GLN A 109 -3.47 -10.19 7.10
C GLN A 109 -4.84 -10.70 7.56
N GLY A 110 -5.92 -9.98 7.25
CA GLY A 110 -7.28 -10.44 7.53
C GLY A 110 -7.64 -11.70 6.76
N GLY A 111 -7.13 -11.85 5.53
CA GLY A 111 -7.32 -13.05 4.71
C GLY A 111 -6.70 -14.32 5.30
N LYS A 112 -5.73 -14.22 6.21
CA LYS A 112 -5.15 -15.37 6.92
C LYS A 112 -6.09 -15.94 8.00
N ILE A 113 -7.11 -15.18 8.43
CA ILE A 113 -8.00 -15.55 9.51
C ILE A 113 -9.29 -16.15 8.91
N ILE A 114 -9.41 -17.47 9.03
CA ILE A 114 -10.53 -18.21 8.43
C ILE A 114 -11.85 -17.95 9.18
N ASP A 115 -11.80 -17.95 10.51
CA ASP A 115 -12.96 -17.71 11.37
C ASP A 115 -13.48 -16.27 11.21
N GLN A 116 -14.75 -16.13 10.85
CA GLN A 116 -15.34 -14.83 10.54
C GLN A 116 -15.36 -13.88 11.74
N ALA A 117 -15.74 -14.38 12.93
CA ALA A 117 -15.82 -13.53 14.12
C ALA A 117 -14.43 -13.03 14.57
N LYS A 118 -13.42 -13.90 14.47
CA LYS A 118 -12.01 -13.51 14.73
C LYS A 118 -11.50 -12.51 13.68
N ARG A 119 -11.87 -12.68 12.43
CA ARG A 119 -11.52 -11.74 11.36
C ARG A 119 -12.14 -10.38 11.58
N ASP A 120 -13.43 -10.31 11.93
CA ASP A 120 -14.13 -9.06 12.22
C ASP A 120 -13.51 -8.34 13.43
N ALA A 121 -13.17 -9.08 14.47
CA ALA A 121 -12.45 -8.55 15.63
C ALA A 121 -11.05 -8.03 15.24
N PHE A 122 -10.33 -8.73 14.37
CA PHE A 122 -9.04 -8.30 13.84
C PHE A 122 -9.18 -7.02 12.99
N LEU A 123 -10.15 -6.94 12.09
CA LEU A 123 -10.38 -5.76 11.25
C LEU A 123 -10.72 -4.53 12.10
N SER A 124 -11.52 -4.70 13.14
CA SER A 124 -11.82 -3.62 14.09
C SER A 124 -10.58 -3.19 14.87
N TRP A 125 -9.76 -4.15 15.30
CA TRP A 125 -8.52 -3.89 16.02
C TRP A 125 -7.50 -3.13 15.15
N ILE A 126 -7.31 -3.53 13.89
CA ILE A 126 -6.33 -2.89 13.00
C ILE A 126 -6.78 -1.48 12.61
N ASP A 127 -8.07 -1.26 12.37
CA ASP A 127 -8.61 0.06 12.08
C ASP A 127 -8.37 1.02 13.24
N LYS A 128 -8.64 0.58 14.47
CA LYS A 128 -8.37 1.35 15.68
C LYS A 128 -6.88 1.62 15.87
N MET A 129 -6.04 0.60 15.71
CA MET A 129 -4.59 0.72 15.86
C MET A 129 -4.01 1.74 14.87
N GLU A 130 -4.35 1.62 13.59
CA GLU A 130 -3.78 2.50 12.55
C GLU A 130 -4.33 3.94 12.66
N HIS A 131 -5.63 4.10 12.76
CA HIS A 131 -6.24 5.43 12.58
C HIS A 131 -6.50 6.18 13.89
N GLU A 132 -6.73 5.48 15.01
CA GLU A 132 -6.97 6.15 16.29
C GLU A 132 -5.71 6.22 17.16
N VAL A 133 -4.94 5.13 17.25
CA VAL A 133 -3.73 5.09 18.11
C VAL A 133 -2.53 5.70 17.40
N LEU A 134 -2.19 5.23 16.18
CA LEU A 134 -1.08 5.74 15.40
C LEU A 134 -1.44 7.01 14.61
N ASN A 135 -2.72 7.37 14.58
CA ASN A 135 -3.21 8.54 13.85
C ASN A 135 -2.75 8.57 12.38
N VAL A 136 -2.71 7.42 11.72
CA VAL A 136 -2.43 7.30 10.28
C VAL A 136 -3.59 7.96 9.51
N PRO A 137 -3.34 8.82 8.49
CA PRO A 137 -4.40 9.50 7.76
C PRO A 137 -5.38 8.53 7.13
N ARG A 138 -6.68 8.83 7.22
CA ARG A 138 -7.69 8.06 6.49
C ARG A 138 -7.76 8.52 5.04
N PRO A 139 -7.79 7.60 4.06
CA PRO A 139 -8.01 7.98 2.68
C PRO A 139 -9.43 8.52 2.46
N SER A 140 -9.54 9.48 1.53
CA SER A 140 -10.83 10.00 1.06
C SER A 140 -11.57 8.96 0.19
N ALA A 141 -10.80 8.12 -0.51
CA ALA A 141 -11.33 7.04 -1.34
C ALA A 141 -10.31 5.89 -1.46
N VAL A 142 -10.82 4.67 -1.54
CA VAL A 142 -10.04 3.48 -1.88
C VAL A 142 -10.61 2.89 -3.17
N VAL A 143 -9.78 2.76 -4.19
CA VAL A 143 -10.11 2.12 -5.47
C VAL A 143 -9.49 0.73 -5.46
N TYR A 144 -10.33 -0.30 -5.39
CA TYR A 144 -9.87 -1.69 -5.44
C TYR A 144 -9.92 -2.23 -6.86
N LEU A 145 -8.78 -2.60 -7.40
CA LEU A 145 -8.65 -3.20 -8.73
C LEU A 145 -8.93 -4.70 -8.64
N ARG A 146 -10.15 -5.08 -8.97
CA ARG A 146 -10.55 -6.49 -9.03
C ARG A 146 -10.20 -7.08 -10.40
N VAL A 147 -9.16 -7.89 -10.42
CA VAL A 147 -8.70 -8.59 -11.62
C VAL A 147 -8.80 -10.09 -11.38
N PRO A 148 -9.29 -10.91 -12.34
CA PRO A 148 -9.22 -12.36 -12.26
C PRO A 148 -7.79 -12.84 -12.05
N VAL A 149 -7.61 -13.91 -11.27
CA VAL A 149 -6.27 -14.42 -10.89
C VAL A 149 -5.46 -14.79 -12.12
N GLU A 150 -6.10 -15.38 -13.13
CA GLU A 150 -5.46 -15.78 -14.40
C GLU A 150 -4.84 -14.57 -15.12
N ASN A 151 -5.59 -13.48 -15.22
CA ASN A 151 -5.12 -12.24 -15.85
C ASN A 151 -3.99 -11.58 -15.03
N SER A 152 -4.07 -11.66 -13.70
CA SER A 152 -3.04 -11.16 -12.79
C SER A 152 -1.73 -11.91 -12.97
N LEU A 153 -1.77 -13.24 -13.07
CA LEU A 153 -0.58 -14.07 -13.32
C LEU A 153 0.04 -13.78 -14.68
N GLU A 154 -0.77 -13.59 -15.71
CA GLU A 154 -0.30 -13.21 -17.06
C GLU A 154 0.42 -11.85 -17.04
N LEU A 155 -0.14 -10.85 -16.37
CA LEU A 155 0.46 -9.52 -16.25
C LEU A 155 1.79 -9.57 -15.48
N LEU A 156 1.87 -10.35 -14.40
CA LEU A 156 3.10 -10.55 -13.64
C LEU A 156 4.18 -11.25 -14.47
N SER A 157 3.81 -12.24 -15.28
CA SER A 157 4.76 -12.92 -16.18
C SER A 157 5.35 -11.93 -17.19
N LYS A 158 4.52 -11.16 -17.87
CA LYS A 158 4.95 -10.12 -18.82
C LYS A 158 5.87 -9.07 -18.18
N GLU A 159 5.55 -8.64 -16.95
CA GLU A 159 6.38 -7.68 -16.22
C GLU A 159 7.77 -8.27 -15.89
N ARG A 160 7.83 -9.54 -15.45
CA ARG A 160 9.10 -10.23 -15.18
C ARG A 160 9.94 -10.41 -16.44
N GLU A 161 9.31 -10.79 -17.56
CA GLU A 161 9.99 -10.93 -18.84
C GLU A 161 10.59 -9.59 -19.32
N ALA A 162 9.83 -8.50 -19.21
CA ALA A 162 10.29 -7.16 -19.56
C ALA A 162 11.47 -6.71 -18.70
N LYS A 163 11.42 -6.97 -17.39
CA LYS A 163 12.54 -6.66 -16.46
C LYS A 163 13.79 -7.49 -16.78
N ASN A 164 13.64 -8.77 -17.09
CA ASN A 164 14.75 -9.64 -17.45
C ASN A 164 15.39 -9.22 -18.79
N GLN A 165 14.58 -8.80 -19.77
CA GLN A 165 15.09 -8.27 -21.03
C GLN A 165 15.89 -6.97 -20.85
N ALA A 166 15.41 -6.07 -19.99
CA ALA A 166 16.10 -4.83 -19.67
C ALA A 166 17.45 -5.06 -18.95
N LEU A 167 17.53 -6.08 -18.09
CA LEU A 167 18.76 -6.46 -17.38
C LEU A 167 19.78 -7.17 -18.26
N ASN A 168 19.34 -7.86 -19.31
CA ASN A 168 20.22 -8.62 -20.23
C ASN A 168 20.55 -7.84 -21.50
N GLY A 169 20.04 -6.63 -21.67
CA GLY A 169 20.28 -5.74 -22.82
C GLY A 169 21.33 -4.65 -22.58
N GLU A 170 22.01 -4.69 -21.44
CA GLU A 170 23.23 -3.95 -21.14
C GLU A 170 24.44 -4.89 -21.30
#